data_2ab589fe13be1087fecd8c3e15163705
#
_entry.id   2ab589fe13be1087fecd8c3e15163705
#
_cell.length_a   1.000
_cell.length_b   1.000
_cell.length_c   1.000
_cell.angle_alpha   90.00
_cell.angle_beta   90.00
_cell.angle_gamma   90.00
#
_symmetry.space_group_name_H-M   'P 1'
#
loop_
_entity.id
_entity.type
_entity.pdbx_description
1 polymer ?
#
loop_
_entity_poly.entity_id
_entity_poly.type
_entity_poly.pdbx_seq_one_letter_code
_entity_poly.pdbx_strand_id
1 'polypeptide(L)'
;IAAEGFAARFRSMILSLPFPHPESPVLVNALLTGDKSGLDKDIISAFRDSGAAHILALSGLHLGIIYGILRKVTSVMGNSPTANKIRSAGIIFTTFLYTLATGAGPSLVRAQLFITINEISHLAQRRTSLGKVYCSALLIQLTMNPLVISSVGFQLSYMAMAGIVVLYPRMKAWFPENEEGRTKFVSYVPKKMWDAMALAISCQIFTGPVAWLYFGTFPKYFIITNMFALPITSLLMIMATLTATLSAAGLCPTIIISITDKLSMMLIDIVKIIAGL
;
A
#
# COMPACT_ATOMS: atom_id res chain seq x y z
N ILE A 1 7.31 -8.44 -23.41
CA ILE A 1 8.53 -9.29 -23.50
C ILE A 1 9.60 -8.81 -22.51
N ALA A 2 10.07 -7.54 -22.51
CA ALA A 2 11.14 -7.09 -21.59
C ALA A 2 10.64 -6.98 -20.12
N ALA A 3 9.44 -6.48 -19.89
CA ALA A 3 8.84 -6.37 -18.56
C ALA A 3 8.50 -7.74 -17.94
N GLU A 4 8.04 -8.69 -18.74
CA GLU A 4 7.80 -10.06 -18.33
C GLU A 4 9.09 -10.77 -17.93
N GLY A 5 10.18 -10.55 -18.66
CA GLY A 5 11.49 -11.10 -18.32
C GLY A 5 12.05 -10.53 -17.01
N PHE A 6 11.81 -9.24 -16.73
CA PHE A 6 12.22 -8.62 -15.47
C PHE A 6 11.40 -9.17 -14.29
N ALA A 7 10.07 -9.24 -14.42
CA ALA A 7 9.20 -9.78 -13.39
C ALA A 7 9.52 -11.25 -13.06
N ALA A 8 9.80 -12.06 -14.08
CA ALA A 8 10.21 -13.46 -13.89
C ALA A 8 11.56 -13.59 -13.16
N ARG A 9 12.56 -12.77 -13.51
CA ARG A 9 13.86 -12.74 -12.81
C ARG A 9 13.73 -12.28 -11.37
N PHE A 10 12.92 -11.24 -11.14
CA PHE A 10 12.67 -10.72 -9.81
C PHE A 10 11.97 -11.77 -8.92
N ARG A 11 10.97 -12.46 -9.47
CA ARG A 11 10.29 -13.57 -8.80
C ARG A 11 11.28 -14.69 -8.47
N SER A 12 12.07 -15.16 -9.43
CA SER A 12 13.04 -16.24 -9.20
C SER A 12 14.07 -15.85 -8.13
N MET A 13 14.51 -14.60 -8.11
CA MET A 13 15.41 -14.07 -7.09
C MET A 13 14.77 -14.15 -5.68
N ILE A 14 13.53 -13.69 -5.52
CA ILE A 14 12.86 -13.75 -4.20
C ILE A 14 12.64 -15.19 -3.75
N LEU A 15 12.19 -16.07 -4.65
CA LEU A 15 11.91 -17.47 -4.32
C LEU A 15 13.18 -18.27 -4.03
N SER A 16 14.35 -17.83 -4.51
CA SER A 16 15.64 -18.48 -4.23
C SER A 16 16.28 -18.06 -2.90
N LEU A 17 15.72 -17.06 -2.21
CA LEU A 17 16.25 -16.61 -0.93
C LEU A 17 16.03 -17.66 0.17
N PRO A 18 17.00 -17.86 1.07
CA PRO A 18 16.94 -18.88 2.11
C PRO A 18 16.02 -18.47 3.27
N PHE A 19 14.72 -18.38 2.99
CA PHE A 19 13.72 -18.18 4.04
C PHE A 19 13.54 -19.45 4.86
N PRO A 20 13.43 -19.37 6.20
CA PRO A 20 13.15 -20.52 7.05
C PRO A 20 11.82 -21.23 6.74
N HIS A 21 10.77 -20.45 6.42
CA HIS A 21 9.44 -20.98 6.11
C HIS A 21 9.13 -20.87 4.61
N PRO A 22 8.61 -21.93 3.95
CA PRO A 22 8.34 -21.94 2.51
C PRO A 22 7.22 -20.97 2.09
N GLU A 23 6.31 -20.60 3.00
CA GLU A 23 5.21 -19.68 2.74
C GLU A 23 5.68 -18.22 2.64
N SER A 24 6.77 -17.87 3.33
CA SER A 24 7.28 -16.49 3.41
C SER A 24 7.72 -15.91 2.07
N PRO A 25 8.57 -16.58 1.26
CA PRO A 25 9.00 -16.03 -0.03
C PRO A 25 7.82 -15.89 -1.00
N VAL A 26 6.83 -16.78 -0.91
CA VAL A 26 5.62 -16.73 -1.74
C VAL A 26 4.74 -15.54 -1.36
N LEU A 27 4.54 -15.29 -0.06
CA LEU A 27 3.81 -14.12 0.42
C LEU A 27 4.54 -12.83 0.05
N VAL A 28 5.86 -12.76 0.26
CA VAL A 28 6.68 -11.59 -0.11
C VAL A 28 6.58 -11.33 -1.62
N ASN A 29 6.67 -12.37 -2.45
CA ASN A 29 6.49 -12.24 -3.89
C ASN A 29 5.08 -11.71 -4.23
N ALA A 30 4.03 -12.26 -3.63
CA ALA A 30 2.66 -11.82 -3.87
C ALA A 30 2.46 -10.34 -3.48
N LEU A 31 3.05 -9.90 -2.37
CA LEU A 31 2.96 -8.50 -1.92
C LEU A 31 3.74 -7.54 -2.83
N LEU A 32 4.90 -7.94 -3.33
CA LEU A 32 5.75 -7.07 -4.17
C LEU A 32 5.34 -7.05 -5.65
N THR A 33 4.86 -8.18 -6.18
CA THR A 33 4.56 -8.33 -7.61
C THR A 33 3.07 -8.46 -7.92
N GLY A 34 2.24 -8.79 -6.92
CA GLY A 34 0.81 -9.12 -7.08
C GLY A 34 0.55 -10.54 -7.58
N ASP A 35 1.59 -11.33 -7.82
CA ASP A 35 1.46 -12.71 -8.28
C ASP A 35 1.15 -13.66 -7.11
N LYS A 36 -0.09 -14.11 -7.06
CA LYS A 36 -0.62 -15.00 -6.02
C LYS A 36 -0.55 -16.49 -6.38
N SER A 37 0.00 -16.84 -7.54
CA SER A 37 -0.06 -18.20 -8.10
C SER A 37 0.61 -19.27 -7.24
N GLY A 38 1.52 -18.87 -6.36
CA GLY A 38 2.19 -19.78 -5.42
C GLY A 38 1.61 -19.82 -4.02
N LEU A 39 0.61 -18.95 -3.69
CA LEU A 39 -0.02 -18.94 -2.37
C LEU A 39 -1.01 -20.09 -2.21
N ASP A 40 -0.97 -20.71 -1.03
CA ASP A 40 -1.95 -21.72 -0.66
C ASP A 40 -3.38 -21.14 -0.66
N LYS A 41 -4.35 -21.96 -1.10
CA LYS A 41 -5.76 -21.58 -1.14
C LYS A 41 -6.30 -21.23 0.24
N ASP A 42 -5.83 -21.90 1.28
CA ASP A 42 -6.22 -21.66 2.67
C ASP A 42 -5.73 -20.27 3.14
N ILE A 43 -4.54 -19.85 2.74
CA ILE A 43 -4.02 -18.50 3.02
C ILE A 43 -4.87 -17.46 2.28
N ILE A 44 -5.15 -17.68 0.99
CA ILE A 44 -5.96 -16.75 0.19
C ILE A 44 -7.38 -16.62 0.79
N SER A 45 -8.00 -17.73 1.21
CA SER A 45 -9.32 -17.70 1.84
C SER A 45 -9.29 -16.96 3.17
N ALA A 46 -8.28 -17.19 4.00
CA ALA A 46 -8.10 -16.49 5.28
C ALA A 46 -7.98 -14.96 5.09
N PHE A 47 -7.21 -14.52 4.10
CA PHE A 47 -7.13 -13.09 3.75
C PHE A 47 -8.48 -12.51 3.28
N ARG A 48 -9.28 -13.30 2.57
CA ARG A 48 -10.61 -12.86 2.12
C ARG A 48 -11.59 -12.81 3.29
N ASP A 49 -11.65 -13.86 4.09
CA ASP A 49 -12.67 -14.05 5.13
C ASP A 49 -12.41 -13.11 6.33
N SER A 50 -11.15 -12.80 6.64
CA SER A 50 -10.77 -11.77 7.60
C SER A 50 -11.03 -10.33 7.09
N GLY A 51 -11.30 -10.10 5.80
CA GLY A 51 -11.41 -8.78 5.19
C GLY A 51 -10.09 -8.15 4.75
N ALA A 52 -8.99 -8.92 4.79
CA ALA A 52 -7.65 -8.49 4.37
C ALA A 52 -7.35 -8.72 2.88
N ALA A 53 -8.33 -9.13 2.07
CA ALA A 53 -8.13 -9.43 0.64
C ALA A 53 -7.44 -8.28 -0.14
N HIS A 54 -7.69 -7.03 0.28
CA HIS A 54 -7.09 -5.84 -0.31
C HIS A 54 -5.58 -5.72 -0.06
N ILE A 55 -5.04 -6.41 0.94
CA ILE A 55 -3.60 -6.48 1.24
C ILE A 55 -2.89 -7.33 0.19
N LEU A 56 -3.49 -8.46 -0.23
CA LEU A 56 -2.94 -9.31 -1.31
C LEU A 56 -3.17 -8.72 -2.72
N ALA A 57 -3.99 -7.69 -2.85
CA ALA A 57 -4.13 -6.97 -4.10
C ALA A 57 -3.07 -5.86 -4.15
N LEU A 58 -2.35 -5.75 -5.27
CA LEU A 58 -1.46 -4.60 -5.47
C LEU A 58 -2.26 -3.31 -5.35
N SER A 59 -1.95 -2.55 -4.32
CA SER A 59 -2.72 -1.37 -3.93
C SER A 59 -1.87 -0.10 -3.94
N GLY A 60 -2.53 1.03 -3.83
CA GLY A 60 -1.86 2.31 -3.65
C GLY A 60 -1.01 2.39 -2.37
N LEU A 61 -1.28 1.54 -1.37
CA LEU A 61 -0.46 1.44 -0.15
C LEU A 61 0.96 0.94 -0.49
N HIS A 62 1.08 -0.10 -1.32
CA HIS A 62 2.37 -0.67 -1.74
C HIS A 62 3.22 0.39 -2.44
N LEU A 63 2.66 1.07 -3.43
CA LEU A 63 3.36 2.14 -4.14
C LEU A 63 3.66 3.33 -3.23
N GLY A 64 2.77 3.64 -2.28
CA GLY A 64 2.96 4.68 -1.27
C GLY A 64 4.13 4.40 -0.32
N ILE A 65 4.33 3.15 0.07
CA ILE A 65 5.47 2.72 0.89
C ILE A 65 6.78 2.86 0.10
N ILE A 66 6.81 2.37 -1.15
CA ILE A 66 7.97 2.51 -2.04
C ILE A 66 8.30 4.00 -2.24
N TYR A 67 7.29 4.83 -2.50
CA TYR A 67 7.45 6.29 -2.59
C TYR A 67 8.06 6.88 -1.32
N GLY A 68 7.57 6.49 -0.15
CA GLY A 68 8.08 6.95 1.14
C GLY A 68 9.55 6.57 1.37
N ILE A 69 9.93 5.34 1.01
CA ILE A 69 11.32 4.87 1.07
C ILE A 69 12.21 5.69 0.13
N LEU A 70 11.80 5.82 -1.14
CA LEU A 70 12.55 6.58 -2.13
C LEU A 70 12.74 8.03 -1.69
N ARG A 71 11.69 8.67 -1.18
CA ARG A 71 11.75 10.04 -0.69
C ARG A 71 12.70 10.20 0.50
N LYS A 72 12.70 9.24 1.42
CA LYS A 72 13.61 9.22 2.58
C LYS A 72 15.06 9.00 2.16
N VAL A 73 15.32 8.02 1.29
CA VAL A 73 16.67 7.73 0.79
C VAL A 73 17.23 8.91 0.00
N THR A 74 16.42 9.49 -0.89
CA THR A 74 16.86 10.62 -1.72
C THR A 74 16.92 11.95 -0.96
N SER A 75 16.42 12.02 0.28
CA SER A 75 16.52 13.24 1.12
C SER A 75 17.98 13.63 1.43
N VAL A 76 18.90 12.66 1.37
CA VAL A 76 20.36 12.89 1.55
C VAL A 76 20.94 13.81 0.46
N MET A 77 20.28 13.93 -0.70
CA MET A 77 20.73 14.80 -1.80
C MET A 77 20.65 16.32 -1.49
N GLY A 78 20.15 16.69 -0.31
CA GLY A 78 19.97 18.10 0.08
C GLY A 78 18.71 18.72 -0.52
N ASN A 79 18.58 20.06 -0.36
CA ASN A 79 17.38 20.81 -0.73
C ASN A 79 17.62 21.87 -1.83
N SER A 80 18.69 21.76 -2.62
CA SER A 80 18.92 22.66 -3.73
C SER A 80 17.81 22.50 -4.82
N PRO A 81 17.49 23.53 -5.59
CA PRO A 81 16.48 23.43 -6.65
C PRO A 81 16.77 22.32 -7.65
N THR A 82 18.06 22.12 -7.99
CA THR A 82 18.50 21.05 -8.90
C THR A 82 18.35 19.68 -8.26
N ALA A 83 18.75 19.50 -6.99
CA ALA A 83 18.57 18.25 -6.26
C ALA A 83 17.09 17.87 -6.14
N ASN A 84 16.20 18.84 -5.90
CA ASN A 84 14.77 18.64 -5.85
C ASN A 84 14.21 18.16 -7.21
N LYS A 85 14.65 18.76 -8.32
CA LYS A 85 14.23 18.32 -9.67
C LYS A 85 14.68 16.89 -9.98
N ILE A 86 15.96 16.57 -9.72
CA ILE A 86 16.52 15.23 -9.96
C ILE A 86 15.80 14.20 -9.08
N ARG A 87 15.59 14.51 -7.79
CA ARG A 87 14.86 13.65 -6.86
C ARG A 87 13.45 13.34 -7.34
N SER A 88 12.67 14.37 -7.64
CA SER A 88 11.29 14.19 -8.10
C SER A 88 11.22 13.43 -9.43
N ALA A 89 12.09 13.73 -10.38
CA ALA A 89 12.18 12.97 -11.63
C ALA A 89 12.53 11.50 -11.40
N GLY A 90 13.51 11.21 -10.54
CA GLY A 90 13.91 9.86 -10.18
C GLY A 90 12.79 9.09 -9.49
N ILE A 91 12.07 9.72 -8.55
CA ILE A 91 10.93 9.13 -7.85
C ILE A 91 9.82 8.80 -8.84
N ILE A 92 9.40 9.76 -9.67
CA ILE A 92 8.33 9.54 -10.67
C ILE A 92 8.72 8.43 -11.63
N PHE A 93 9.95 8.42 -12.12
CA PHE A 93 10.44 7.40 -13.04
C PHE A 93 10.45 6.00 -12.41
N THR A 94 11.01 5.87 -11.20
CA THR A 94 11.10 4.56 -10.51
C THR A 94 9.71 4.01 -10.18
N THR A 95 8.80 4.85 -9.65
CA THR A 95 7.43 4.41 -9.34
C THR A 95 6.63 4.09 -10.60
N PHE A 96 6.88 4.80 -11.70
CA PHE A 96 6.28 4.50 -13.00
C PHE A 96 6.76 3.15 -13.56
N LEU A 97 8.07 2.89 -13.52
CA LEU A 97 8.62 1.59 -13.94
C LEU A 97 8.04 0.44 -13.08
N TYR A 98 7.94 0.64 -11.76
CA TYR A 98 7.31 -0.36 -10.89
C TYR A 98 5.85 -0.61 -11.30
N THR A 99 5.07 0.45 -11.54
CA THR A 99 3.68 0.33 -11.97
C THR A 99 3.55 -0.44 -13.28
N LEU A 100 4.42 -0.19 -14.25
CA LEU A 100 4.45 -0.95 -15.52
C LEU A 100 4.87 -2.40 -15.32
N ALA A 101 5.91 -2.66 -14.53
CA ALA A 101 6.42 -4.00 -14.26
C ALA A 101 5.40 -4.90 -13.55
N THR A 102 4.50 -4.31 -12.76
CA THR A 102 3.44 -5.03 -12.03
C THR A 102 2.09 -5.07 -12.76
N GLY A 103 2.06 -4.74 -14.06
CA GLY A 103 0.88 -4.88 -14.91
C GLY A 103 -0.07 -3.69 -14.92
N ALA A 104 0.33 -2.52 -14.38
CA ALA A 104 -0.40 -1.26 -14.44
C ALA A 104 -1.91 -1.35 -14.04
N GLY A 105 -2.20 -2.12 -12.98
CA GLY A 105 -3.57 -2.24 -12.47
C GLY A 105 -4.18 -0.88 -12.13
N PRO A 106 -5.51 -0.69 -12.24
CA PRO A 106 -6.17 0.62 -12.06
C PRO A 106 -5.84 1.31 -10.74
N SER A 107 -5.69 0.55 -9.66
CA SER A 107 -5.31 1.06 -8.33
C SER A 107 -3.88 1.61 -8.29
N LEU A 108 -2.94 0.95 -8.99
CA LEU A 108 -1.55 1.41 -9.08
C LEU A 108 -1.42 2.62 -10.00
N VAL A 109 -2.11 2.63 -11.14
CA VAL A 109 -2.16 3.80 -12.04
C VAL A 109 -2.67 5.03 -11.30
N ARG A 110 -3.74 4.89 -10.50
CA ARG A 110 -4.22 5.97 -9.64
C ARG A 110 -3.11 6.44 -8.67
N ALA A 111 -2.48 5.51 -7.94
CA ALA A 111 -1.44 5.85 -6.97
C ALA A 111 -0.24 6.55 -7.66
N GLN A 112 0.14 6.09 -8.85
CA GLN A 112 1.16 6.73 -9.67
C GLN A 112 0.79 8.17 -10.05
N LEU A 113 -0.45 8.40 -10.47
CA LEU A 113 -0.95 9.75 -10.77
C LEU A 113 -0.89 10.65 -9.52
N PHE A 114 -1.29 10.13 -8.35
CA PHE A 114 -1.20 10.86 -7.08
C PHE A 114 0.24 11.26 -6.76
N ILE A 115 1.19 10.34 -6.88
CA ILE A 115 2.62 10.62 -6.66
C ILE A 115 3.11 11.68 -7.66
N THR A 116 2.79 11.51 -8.93
CA THR A 116 3.23 12.43 -9.99
C THR A 116 2.69 13.84 -9.76
N ILE A 117 1.39 13.99 -9.48
CA ILE A 117 0.77 15.30 -9.20
C ILE A 117 1.39 15.93 -7.95
N ASN A 118 1.64 15.11 -6.91
CA ASN A 118 2.25 15.60 -5.67
C ASN A 118 3.68 16.09 -5.89
N GLU A 119 4.52 15.34 -6.61
CA GLU A 119 5.90 15.71 -6.89
C GLU A 119 5.97 16.96 -7.79
N ILE A 120 5.11 17.06 -8.81
CA ILE A 120 5.01 18.27 -9.67
C ILE A 120 4.58 19.47 -8.84
N SER A 121 3.61 19.31 -7.93
CA SER A 121 3.14 20.37 -7.04
C SER A 121 4.26 20.85 -6.11
N HIS A 122 5.05 19.92 -5.60
CA HIS A 122 6.24 20.22 -4.79
C HIS A 122 7.27 21.06 -5.58
N LEU A 123 7.56 20.66 -6.81
CA LEU A 123 8.47 21.41 -7.69
C LEU A 123 7.96 22.82 -8.02
N ALA A 124 6.63 22.93 -8.19
CA ALA A 124 5.97 24.22 -8.45
C ALA A 124 5.79 25.06 -7.17
N GLN A 125 6.23 24.58 -6.01
CA GLN A 125 6.03 25.21 -4.68
C GLN A 125 4.56 25.54 -4.38
N ARG A 126 3.63 24.76 -4.92
CA ARG A 126 2.19 24.91 -4.72
C ARG A 126 1.67 23.90 -3.71
N ARG A 127 0.91 24.36 -2.73
CA ARG A 127 0.17 23.47 -1.84
C ARG A 127 -1.09 22.96 -2.53
N THR A 128 -1.17 21.67 -2.77
CA THR A 128 -2.39 21.03 -3.29
C THR A 128 -3.13 20.34 -2.17
N SER A 129 -4.46 20.47 -2.14
CA SER A 129 -5.30 19.68 -1.24
C SER A 129 -5.49 18.27 -1.80
N LEU A 130 -5.67 17.29 -0.91
CA LEU A 130 -5.90 15.90 -1.28
C LEU A 130 -7.11 15.75 -2.24
N GLY A 131 -8.15 16.56 -2.06
CA GLY A 131 -9.32 16.58 -2.95
C GLY A 131 -8.99 17.04 -4.37
N LYS A 132 -8.11 18.05 -4.52
CA LYS A 132 -7.66 18.48 -5.88
C LYS A 132 -6.86 17.39 -6.58
N VAL A 133 -5.96 16.71 -5.84
CA VAL A 133 -5.18 15.59 -6.39
C VAL A 133 -6.10 14.45 -6.80
N TYR A 134 -7.10 14.14 -5.96
CA TYR A 134 -8.13 13.13 -6.24
C TYR A 134 -8.89 13.42 -7.53
N CYS A 135 -9.47 14.63 -7.66
CA CYS A 135 -10.23 15.01 -8.86
C CYS A 135 -9.35 15.03 -10.11
N SER A 136 -8.12 15.57 -10.01
CA SER A 136 -7.20 15.60 -11.16
C SER A 136 -6.82 14.20 -11.63
N ALA A 137 -6.48 13.28 -10.70
CA ALA A 137 -6.14 11.91 -11.04
C ALA A 137 -7.34 11.15 -11.64
N LEU A 138 -8.55 11.38 -11.10
CA LEU A 138 -9.78 10.80 -11.63
C LEU A 138 -10.03 11.22 -13.08
N LEU A 139 -9.97 12.52 -13.34
CA LEU A 139 -10.15 13.07 -14.68
C LEU A 139 -9.11 12.53 -15.66
N ILE A 140 -7.83 12.56 -15.30
CA ILE A 140 -6.75 12.04 -16.14
C ILE A 140 -6.97 10.57 -16.46
N GLN A 141 -7.29 9.74 -15.46
CA GLN A 141 -7.45 8.30 -15.69
C GLN A 141 -8.68 7.98 -16.55
N LEU A 142 -9.78 8.72 -16.38
CA LEU A 142 -10.98 8.56 -17.21
C LEU A 142 -10.76 9.06 -18.64
N THR A 143 -9.98 10.12 -18.86
CA THR A 143 -9.66 10.60 -20.20
C THR A 143 -8.71 9.66 -20.94
N MET A 144 -7.77 9.00 -20.21
CA MET A 144 -6.87 8.02 -20.81
C MET A 144 -7.58 6.72 -21.19
N ASN A 145 -8.51 6.26 -20.36
CA ASN A 145 -9.29 5.04 -20.61
C ASN A 145 -10.67 5.15 -19.94
N PRO A 146 -11.71 5.58 -20.66
CA PRO A 146 -13.07 5.68 -20.11
C PRO A 146 -13.65 4.35 -19.66
N LEU A 147 -13.27 3.23 -20.29
CA LEU A 147 -13.76 1.91 -19.95
C LEU A 147 -13.27 1.40 -18.58
N VAL A 148 -12.26 2.04 -18.01
CA VAL A 148 -11.74 1.67 -16.68
C VAL A 148 -12.80 1.82 -15.58
N ILE A 149 -13.83 2.64 -15.79
CA ILE A 149 -14.93 2.84 -14.83
C ILE A 149 -15.66 1.52 -14.52
N SER A 150 -15.70 0.58 -15.46
CA SER A 150 -16.31 -0.74 -15.28
C SER A 150 -15.42 -1.70 -14.46
N SER A 151 -14.16 -1.35 -14.21
CA SER A 151 -13.25 -2.18 -13.42
C SER A 151 -13.55 -2.05 -11.92
N VAL A 152 -13.81 -3.20 -11.28
CA VAL A 152 -14.01 -3.27 -9.82
C VAL A 152 -12.85 -2.66 -9.05
N GLY A 153 -11.62 -2.92 -9.48
CA GLY A 153 -10.40 -2.35 -8.88
C GLY A 153 -10.35 -0.83 -8.94
N PHE A 154 -10.81 -0.23 -10.05
CA PHE A 154 -10.95 1.22 -10.18
C PHE A 154 -12.02 1.74 -9.22
N GLN A 155 -13.22 1.18 -9.25
CA GLN A 155 -14.33 1.61 -8.40
C GLN A 155 -13.97 1.56 -6.91
N LEU A 156 -13.52 0.40 -6.43
CA LEU A 156 -13.13 0.24 -5.01
C LEU A 156 -12.02 1.20 -4.62
N SER A 157 -11.05 1.41 -5.50
CA SER A 157 -9.89 2.25 -5.23
C SER A 157 -10.26 3.74 -5.14
N TYR A 158 -11.10 4.24 -6.04
CA TYR A 158 -11.59 5.63 -6.00
C TYR A 158 -12.62 5.86 -4.89
N MET A 159 -13.48 4.89 -4.60
CA MET A 159 -14.40 4.97 -3.47
C MET A 159 -13.67 4.99 -2.13
N ALA A 160 -12.63 4.18 -1.93
CA ALA A 160 -11.79 4.27 -0.74
C ALA A 160 -11.18 5.67 -0.57
N MET A 161 -10.62 6.23 -1.64
CA MET A 161 -10.07 7.59 -1.61
C MET A 161 -11.14 8.67 -1.37
N ALA A 162 -12.33 8.51 -1.92
CA ALA A 162 -13.46 9.40 -1.62
C ALA A 162 -13.80 9.38 -0.12
N GLY A 163 -13.82 8.20 0.50
CA GLY A 163 -13.96 8.06 1.95
C GLY A 163 -12.89 8.81 2.74
N ILE A 164 -11.62 8.69 2.28
CA ILE A 164 -10.48 9.40 2.91
C ILE A 164 -10.60 10.93 2.74
N VAL A 165 -11.04 11.40 1.59
CA VAL A 165 -11.15 12.85 1.32
C VAL A 165 -12.33 13.48 2.03
N VAL A 166 -13.48 12.78 2.09
CA VAL A 166 -14.75 13.34 2.54
C VAL A 166 -15.03 13.04 4.01
N LEU A 167 -14.91 11.77 4.42
CA LEU A 167 -15.38 11.31 5.72
C LEU A 167 -14.28 11.29 6.79
N TYR A 168 -13.08 10.81 6.42
CA TYR A 168 -11.99 10.68 7.39
C TYR A 168 -11.63 11.98 8.13
N PRO A 169 -11.56 13.18 7.50
CA PRO A 169 -11.24 14.40 8.23
C PRO A 169 -12.29 14.75 9.29
N ARG A 170 -13.58 14.45 9.02
CA ARG A 170 -14.69 14.66 9.96
C ARG A 170 -14.61 13.70 11.13
N MET A 171 -14.38 12.41 10.86
CA MET A 171 -14.25 11.38 11.91
C MET A 171 -13.03 11.60 12.78
N LYS A 172 -11.91 12.01 12.18
CA LYS A 172 -10.68 12.34 12.92
C LYS A 172 -10.91 13.47 13.91
N ALA A 173 -11.70 14.48 13.55
CA ALA A 173 -12.03 15.63 14.39
C ALA A 173 -12.93 15.27 15.60
N TRP A 174 -13.55 14.07 15.63
CA TRP A 174 -14.35 13.62 16.79
C TRP A 174 -13.49 13.29 18.02
N PHE A 175 -12.19 13.03 17.82
CA PHE A 175 -11.30 12.85 18.96
C PHE A 175 -10.82 14.21 19.45
N PRO A 176 -11.13 14.63 20.69
CA PRO A 176 -10.81 15.96 21.20
C PRO A 176 -9.28 16.14 21.27
N GLU A 177 -8.80 17.20 20.65
CA GLU A 177 -7.44 17.67 20.90
C GLU A 177 -7.44 18.41 22.24
N ASN A 178 -6.55 18.02 23.16
CA ASN A 178 -6.37 18.74 24.41
C ASN A 178 -5.93 20.18 24.08
N GLU A 179 -6.59 21.17 24.68
CA GLU A 179 -6.40 22.62 24.45
C GLU A 179 -4.93 23.10 24.61
N GLU A 180 -4.09 22.34 25.28
CA GLU A 180 -2.68 22.69 25.52
C GLU A 180 -1.70 22.20 24.44
N GLY A 181 -2.16 21.60 23.36
CA GLY A 181 -1.28 21.12 22.25
C GLY A 181 -0.25 20.04 22.63
N ARG A 182 -0.18 19.68 23.89
CA ARG A 182 0.68 18.61 24.43
C ARG A 182 -0.13 17.33 24.59
N THR A 183 -0.07 16.44 23.61
CA THR A 183 -0.52 15.06 23.82
C THR A 183 0.34 14.43 24.89
N LYS A 184 -0.16 14.31 26.12
CA LYS A 184 0.46 13.45 27.13
C LYS A 184 0.59 12.06 26.52
N PHE A 185 1.68 11.36 26.80
CA PHE A 185 1.95 10.01 26.29
C PHE A 185 0.75 9.06 26.43
N VAL A 186 -0.07 9.26 27.45
CA VAL A 186 -1.31 8.52 27.74
C VAL A 186 -2.40 8.71 26.67
N SER A 187 -2.47 9.85 25.98
CA SER A 187 -3.48 10.11 24.93
C SER A 187 -2.97 9.80 23.51
N TYR A 188 -1.67 9.56 23.35
CA TYR A 188 -1.06 9.30 22.04
C TYR A 188 -1.49 7.96 21.43
N VAL A 189 -1.51 6.89 22.22
CA VAL A 189 -1.90 5.56 21.74
C VAL A 189 -3.39 5.51 21.37
N PRO A 190 -4.33 5.96 22.24
CA PRO A 190 -5.76 6.02 21.90
C PRO A 190 -6.02 6.87 20.65
N LYS A 191 -5.33 8.01 20.49
CA LYS A 191 -5.47 8.88 19.32
C LYS A 191 -5.03 8.17 18.04
N LYS A 192 -3.89 7.46 18.05
CA LYS A 192 -3.45 6.68 16.89
C LYS A 192 -4.38 5.53 16.55
N MET A 193 -4.91 4.86 17.57
CA MET A 193 -5.91 3.80 17.37
C MET A 193 -7.19 4.39 16.74
N TRP A 194 -7.67 5.53 17.28
CA TRP A 194 -8.80 6.23 16.69
C TRP A 194 -8.57 6.65 15.24
N ASP A 195 -7.41 7.24 14.94
CA ASP A 195 -7.06 7.63 13.56
C ASP A 195 -7.08 6.43 12.61
N ALA A 196 -6.56 5.28 13.02
CA ALA A 196 -6.57 4.05 12.22
C ALA A 196 -7.99 3.51 12.03
N MET A 197 -8.80 3.49 13.09
CA MET A 197 -10.21 3.07 13.03
C MET A 197 -11.04 4.02 12.15
N ALA A 198 -10.90 5.33 12.34
CA ALA A 198 -11.60 6.34 11.56
C ALA A 198 -11.26 6.22 10.06
N LEU A 199 -9.99 5.96 9.74
CA LEU A 199 -9.56 5.71 8.37
C LEU A 199 -10.20 4.45 7.79
N ALA A 200 -10.15 3.32 8.53
CA ALA A 200 -10.72 2.06 8.10
C ALA A 200 -12.25 2.16 7.89
N ILE A 201 -12.97 2.77 8.83
CA ILE A 201 -14.42 2.98 8.74
C ILE A 201 -14.75 3.89 7.55
N SER A 202 -14.00 4.98 7.36
CA SER A 202 -14.22 5.91 6.24
C SER A 202 -14.06 5.23 4.89
N CYS A 203 -13.05 4.38 4.74
CA CYS A 203 -12.86 3.58 3.53
C CYS A 203 -14.01 2.58 3.36
N GLN A 204 -14.36 1.85 4.43
CA GLN A 204 -15.35 0.77 4.37
C GLN A 204 -16.76 1.27 4.05
N ILE A 205 -17.17 2.42 4.58
CA ILE A 205 -18.48 3.02 4.28
C ILE A 205 -18.63 3.29 2.78
N PHE A 206 -17.56 3.74 2.12
CA PHE A 206 -17.58 4.03 0.69
C PHE A 206 -17.35 2.78 -0.18
N THR A 207 -16.49 1.86 0.25
CA THR A 207 -16.20 0.65 -0.53
C THR A 207 -17.19 -0.47 -0.28
N GLY A 208 -17.82 -0.50 0.90
CA GLY A 208 -18.73 -1.57 1.32
C GLY A 208 -19.88 -1.84 0.35
N PRO A 209 -20.64 -0.83 -0.09
CA PRO A 209 -21.71 -1.03 -1.05
C PRO A 209 -21.22 -1.63 -2.37
N VAL A 210 -20.09 -1.16 -2.89
CA VAL A 210 -19.48 -1.68 -4.12
C VAL A 210 -19.01 -3.13 -3.92
N ALA A 211 -18.32 -3.39 -2.80
CA ALA A 211 -17.84 -4.73 -2.48
C ALA A 211 -19.02 -5.72 -2.33
N TRP A 212 -20.10 -5.30 -1.68
CA TRP A 212 -21.29 -6.14 -1.53
C TRP A 212 -21.97 -6.47 -2.86
N LEU A 213 -22.07 -5.47 -3.77
CA LEU A 213 -22.64 -5.67 -5.10
C LEU A 213 -21.84 -6.67 -5.95
N TYR A 214 -20.51 -6.64 -5.87
CA TYR A 214 -19.64 -7.49 -6.69
C TYR A 214 -19.34 -8.86 -6.07
N PHE A 215 -19.19 -8.92 -4.73
CA PHE A 215 -18.71 -10.12 -4.04
C PHE A 215 -19.77 -10.79 -3.16
N GLY A 216 -20.93 -10.14 -2.94
CA GLY A 216 -22.01 -10.69 -2.09
C GLY A 216 -21.64 -10.86 -0.62
N THR A 217 -20.45 -10.43 -0.22
CA THR A 217 -19.92 -10.59 1.15
C THR A 217 -19.51 -9.26 1.75
N PHE A 218 -19.74 -9.11 3.06
CA PHE A 218 -19.29 -7.95 3.82
C PHE A 218 -18.28 -8.44 4.88
N PRO A 219 -17.04 -7.92 4.88
CA PRO A 219 -16.03 -8.34 5.83
C PRO A 219 -16.39 -7.85 7.24
N LYS A 220 -16.86 -8.76 8.11
CA LYS A 220 -17.32 -8.41 9.46
C LYS A 220 -16.18 -7.89 10.34
N TYR A 221 -15.01 -8.44 10.19
CA TYR A 221 -13.84 -8.18 11.06
C TYR A 221 -12.88 -7.12 10.51
N PHE A 222 -13.28 -6.35 9.49
CA PHE A 222 -12.38 -5.41 8.80
C PHE A 222 -11.68 -4.40 9.73
N ILE A 223 -12.34 -3.96 10.81
CA ILE A 223 -11.73 -3.00 11.77
C ILE A 223 -10.57 -3.66 12.49
N ILE A 224 -10.81 -4.86 13.05
CA ILE A 224 -9.80 -5.60 13.81
C ILE A 224 -8.65 -5.97 12.89
N THR A 225 -8.97 -6.48 11.70
CA THR A 225 -7.97 -6.85 10.70
C THR A 225 -7.12 -5.67 10.29
N ASN A 226 -7.73 -4.54 9.95
CA ASN A 226 -6.98 -3.36 9.53
C ASN A 226 -6.12 -2.77 10.65
N MET A 227 -6.57 -2.89 11.90
CA MET A 227 -5.83 -2.39 13.06
C MET A 227 -4.53 -3.17 13.30
N PHE A 228 -4.52 -4.48 13.06
CA PHE A 228 -3.34 -5.33 13.27
C PHE A 228 -2.60 -5.65 11.97
N ALA A 229 -3.30 -6.04 10.91
CA ALA A 229 -2.67 -6.47 9.68
C ALA A 229 -2.03 -5.33 8.89
N LEU A 230 -2.60 -4.11 8.85
CA LEU A 230 -2.02 -3.01 8.08
C LEU A 230 -0.65 -2.52 8.62
N PRO A 231 -0.43 -2.34 9.93
CA PRO A 231 0.89 -1.99 10.45
C PRO A 231 1.94 -3.05 10.14
N ILE A 232 1.58 -4.34 10.32
CA ILE A 232 2.48 -5.48 10.05
C ILE A 232 2.78 -5.55 8.56
N THR A 233 1.77 -5.43 7.70
CA THR A 233 1.96 -5.41 6.24
C THR A 233 2.86 -4.24 5.82
N SER A 234 2.67 -3.07 6.41
CA SER A 234 3.51 -1.90 6.10
C SER A 234 4.98 -2.15 6.47
N LEU A 235 5.23 -2.74 7.64
CA LEU A 235 6.57 -3.11 8.07
C LEU A 235 7.15 -4.24 7.21
N LEU A 236 6.35 -5.25 6.91
CA LEU A 236 6.73 -6.36 6.02
C LEU A 236 7.09 -5.84 4.63
N MET A 237 6.33 -4.90 4.07
CA MET A 237 6.63 -4.29 2.77
C MET A 237 7.96 -3.54 2.77
N ILE A 238 8.27 -2.80 3.84
CA ILE A 238 9.56 -2.12 3.99
C ILE A 238 10.69 -3.17 4.04
N MET A 239 10.56 -4.20 4.86
CA MET A 239 11.55 -5.26 4.99
C MET A 239 11.68 -6.06 3.69
N ALA A 240 10.57 -6.41 3.04
CA ALA A 240 10.56 -7.12 1.75
C ALA A 240 11.26 -6.30 0.65
N THR A 241 10.99 -5.01 0.55
CA THR A 241 11.67 -4.12 -0.40
C THR A 241 13.18 -4.03 -0.10
N LEU A 242 13.54 -3.93 1.18
CA LEU A 242 14.94 -3.91 1.59
C LEU A 242 15.63 -5.26 1.28
N THR A 243 14.99 -6.38 1.61
CA THR A 243 15.48 -7.73 1.29
C THR A 243 15.71 -7.88 -0.22
N ALA A 244 14.74 -7.48 -1.04
CA ALA A 244 14.83 -7.56 -2.49
C ALA A 244 15.96 -6.69 -3.07
N THR A 245 16.12 -5.46 -2.57
CA THR A 245 17.17 -4.54 -3.06
C THR A 245 18.56 -4.98 -2.63
N LEU A 246 18.75 -5.42 -1.38
CA LEU A 246 20.03 -5.93 -0.91
C LEU A 246 20.40 -7.27 -1.56
N SER A 247 19.41 -8.14 -1.81
CA SER A 247 19.63 -9.39 -2.53
C SER A 247 20.06 -9.16 -3.97
N ALA A 248 19.44 -8.21 -4.66
CA ALA A 248 19.85 -7.82 -6.02
C ALA A 248 21.29 -7.27 -6.07
N ALA A 249 21.75 -6.66 -4.96
CA ALA A 249 23.14 -6.20 -4.80
C ALA A 249 24.10 -7.29 -4.30
N GLY A 250 23.62 -8.51 -4.03
CA GLY A 250 24.44 -9.60 -3.47
C GLY A 250 24.86 -9.41 -2.00
N LEU A 251 24.23 -8.49 -1.29
CA LEU A 251 24.59 -8.04 0.06
C LEU A 251 23.50 -8.34 1.10
N CYS A 252 22.64 -9.34 0.89
CA CYS A 252 21.51 -9.57 1.80
C CYS A 252 21.92 -10.31 3.08
N PRO A 253 21.95 -9.65 4.26
CA PRO A 253 22.26 -10.30 5.52
C PRO A 253 21.12 -11.27 5.92
N THR A 254 21.48 -12.43 6.46
CA THR A 254 20.52 -13.46 6.93
C THR A 254 19.57 -12.93 8.00
N ILE A 255 20.00 -11.95 8.78
CA ILE A 255 19.16 -11.31 9.81
C ILE A 255 17.95 -10.58 9.20
N ILE A 256 18.12 -9.92 8.05
CA ILE A 256 17.04 -9.21 7.34
C ILE A 256 16.03 -10.23 6.78
N ILE A 257 16.53 -11.33 6.22
CA ILE A 257 15.68 -12.44 5.74
C ILE A 257 14.87 -13.02 6.92
N SER A 258 15.52 -13.27 8.06
CA SER A 258 14.85 -13.82 9.26
C SER A 258 13.79 -12.87 9.82
N ILE A 259 14.02 -11.55 9.82
CA ILE A 259 13.01 -10.57 10.24
C ILE A 259 11.85 -10.56 9.25
N THR A 260 12.11 -10.56 7.95
CA THR A 260 11.08 -10.60 6.90
C THR A 260 10.24 -11.87 7.01
N ASP A 261 10.86 -13.00 7.27
CA ASP A 261 10.22 -14.29 7.49
C ASP A 261 9.28 -14.26 8.70
N LYS A 262 9.75 -13.80 9.85
CA LYS A 262 8.93 -13.68 11.07
C LYS A 262 7.72 -12.75 10.87
N LEU A 263 7.90 -11.64 10.17
CA LEU A 263 6.81 -10.72 9.86
C LEU A 263 5.79 -11.35 8.90
N SER A 264 6.27 -12.15 7.93
CA SER A 264 5.41 -12.89 7.00
C SER A 264 4.54 -13.90 7.74
N MET A 265 5.16 -14.72 8.60
CA MET A 265 4.43 -15.71 9.41
C MET A 265 3.46 -15.04 10.38
N MET A 266 3.89 -13.97 11.07
CA MET A 266 3.02 -13.20 11.96
C MET A 266 1.79 -12.63 11.23
N LEU A 267 1.94 -12.16 10.00
CA LEU A 267 0.81 -11.67 9.20
C LEU A 267 -0.14 -12.82 8.84
N ILE A 268 0.39 -13.96 8.40
CA ILE A 268 -0.41 -15.16 8.08
C ILE A 268 -1.20 -15.64 9.30
N ASP A 269 -0.55 -15.75 10.46
CA ASP A 269 -1.16 -16.22 11.69
C ASP A 269 -2.29 -15.30 12.16
N ILE A 270 -2.05 -13.99 12.17
CA ILE A 270 -3.08 -13.01 12.56
C ILE A 270 -4.29 -13.10 11.62
N VAL A 271 -4.06 -13.19 10.32
CA VAL A 271 -5.15 -13.27 9.35
C VAL A 271 -5.93 -14.59 9.51
N LYS A 272 -5.24 -15.72 9.73
CA LYS A 272 -5.88 -17.03 9.99
C LYS A 272 -6.69 -17.02 11.29
N ILE A 273 -6.16 -16.46 12.38
CA ILE A 273 -6.88 -16.33 13.66
C ILE A 273 -8.16 -15.51 13.49
N ILE A 274 -8.08 -14.35 12.81
CA ILE A 274 -9.25 -13.49 12.60
C ILE A 274 -10.26 -14.14 11.65
N ALA A 275 -9.82 -14.89 10.66
CA ALA A 275 -10.70 -15.61 9.74
C ALA A 275 -11.44 -16.78 10.42
N GLY A 276 -10.88 -17.32 11.49
CA GLY A 276 -11.49 -18.40 12.29
C GLY A 276 -12.47 -17.92 13.37
N LEU A 277 -12.60 -16.59 13.57
CA LEU A 277 -13.59 -15.99 14.47
C LEU A 277 -14.97 -15.89 13.81
#